data_8a8ee6fdbe0c8bfb70dfbc635607a307
#
_entry.id   8a8ee6fdbe0c8bfb70dfbc635607a307
#
_cell.length_a   1.000
_cell.length_b   1.000
_cell.length_c   1.000
_cell.angle_alpha   90.00
_cell.angle_beta   90.00
_cell.angle_gamma   90.00
#
_symmetry.space_group_name_H-M   'P 1'
#
loop_
_entity.id
_entity.type
_entity.pdbx_description
1 polymer ?
#
loop_
_entity_poly.entity_id
_entity_poly.type
_entity_poly.pdbx_seq_one_letter_code
_entity_poly.pdbx_strand_id
1 'polypeptide(L)'
;MPATTPSVILFSSDLMLISSAGGAAASAGLPFASVASVTQLSTRAQQGQMILCLDLAAAEGSPDAIAKIIPAAALRCAIAFGPHVHTAKLDAARHAGFARVLSRGQFVSKLREEISAAAESLRSGS
;
A
#
# COMPACT_ATOMS: atom_id res chain seq x y z
N MET A 1 -13.18 -15.63 17.40
CA MET A 1 -13.29 -14.48 16.53
C MET A 1 -12.62 -14.74 15.20
N PRO A 2 -13.34 -14.65 14.11
CA PRO A 2 -12.70 -14.87 12.82
C PRO A 2 -11.64 -13.81 12.56
N ALA A 3 -10.59 -14.20 11.87
CA ALA A 3 -9.56 -13.26 11.44
C ALA A 3 -10.17 -12.24 10.50
N THR A 4 -9.84 -10.98 10.70
CA THR A 4 -10.29 -9.93 9.81
C THR A 4 -9.54 -10.02 8.49
N THR A 5 -10.27 -10.07 7.38
CA THR A 5 -9.66 -10.05 6.07
C THR A 5 -9.09 -8.65 5.82
N PRO A 6 -7.80 -8.51 5.50
CA PRO A 6 -7.26 -7.19 5.23
C PRO A 6 -7.80 -6.64 3.91
N SER A 7 -7.96 -5.32 3.84
CA SER A 7 -8.32 -4.65 2.60
C SER A 7 -7.07 -4.14 1.91
N VAL A 8 -7.02 -4.26 0.60
CA VAL A 8 -5.96 -3.63 -0.20
C VAL A 8 -6.36 -2.18 -0.44
N ILE A 9 -5.54 -1.26 0.03
CA ILE A 9 -5.78 0.18 -0.12
C ILE A 9 -4.70 0.75 -1.01
N LEU A 10 -5.11 1.28 -2.15
CA LEU A 10 -4.18 1.96 -3.07
C LEU A 10 -4.30 3.46 -2.89
N PHE A 11 -3.21 4.12 -2.52
CA PHE A 11 -3.16 5.57 -2.42
C PHE A 11 -2.66 6.12 -3.75
N SER A 12 -3.57 6.41 -4.64
CA SER A 12 -3.26 6.90 -5.99
C SER A 12 -4.54 7.38 -6.67
N SER A 13 -4.41 8.30 -7.60
CA SER A 13 -5.50 8.71 -8.47
C SER A 13 -5.32 8.22 -9.91
N ASP A 14 -4.30 7.43 -10.16
CA ASP A 14 -4.02 6.87 -11.49
C ASP A 14 -4.99 5.74 -11.79
N LEU A 15 -5.84 5.94 -12.80
CA LEU A 15 -6.89 4.98 -13.12
C LEU A 15 -6.37 3.61 -13.56
N MET A 16 -5.23 3.57 -14.24
CA MET A 16 -4.64 2.28 -14.65
C MET A 16 -4.15 1.50 -13.42
N LEU A 17 -3.53 2.19 -12.47
CA LEU A 17 -3.09 1.56 -11.24
C LEU A 17 -4.27 1.08 -10.40
N ILE A 18 -5.33 1.87 -10.33
CA ILE A 18 -6.55 1.49 -9.61
C ILE A 18 -7.13 0.21 -10.20
N SER A 19 -7.22 0.14 -11.51
CA SER A 19 -7.74 -1.04 -12.20
C SER A 19 -6.86 -2.27 -11.96
N SER A 20 -5.54 -2.10 -12.11
CA SER A 20 -4.60 -3.22 -11.95
C SER A 20 -4.57 -3.73 -10.51
N ALA A 21 -4.52 -2.83 -9.55
CA ALA A 21 -4.49 -3.23 -8.14
C ALA A 21 -5.82 -3.84 -7.70
N GLY A 22 -6.93 -3.29 -8.18
CA GLY A 22 -8.25 -3.87 -7.91
C GLY A 22 -8.39 -5.28 -8.45
N GLY A 23 -7.87 -5.51 -9.66
CA GLY A 23 -7.87 -6.85 -10.25
C GLY A 23 -7.01 -7.83 -9.47
N ALA A 24 -5.83 -7.39 -9.04
CA ALA A 24 -4.94 -8.23 -8.24
C ALA A 24 -5.54 -8.58 -6.88
N ALA A 25 -6.18 -7.61 -6.23
CA ALA A 25 -6.86 -7.84 -4.95
C ALA A 25 -8.01 -8.85 -5.12
N ALA A 26 -8.81 -8.68 -6.17
CA ALA A 26 -9.91 -9.59 -6.46
C ALA A 26 -9.40 -11.01 -6.68
N SER A 27 -8.30 -11.16 -7.42
CA SER A 27 -7.69 -12.48 -7.65
C SER A 27 -7.22 -13.13 -6.35
N ALA A 28 -6.83 -12.33 -5.37
CA ALA A 28 -6.42 -12.83 -4.05
C ALA A 28 -7.59 -12.99 -3.07
N GLY A 29 -8.80 -12.66 -3.50
CA GLY A 29 -9.97 -12.75 -2.63
C GLY A 29 -10.03 -11.65 -1.57
N LEU A 30 -9.42 -10.50 -1.82
CA LEU A 30 -9.33 -9.42 -0.85
C LEU A 30 -10.15 -8.21 -1.27
N PRO A 31 -10.82 -7.53 -0.32
CA PRO A 31 -11.47 -6.27 -0.61
C PRO A 31 -10.48 -5.22 -1.10
N PHE A 32 -10.92 -4.27 -1.89
CA PHE A 32 -10.08 -3.24 -2.45
C PHE A 32 -10.77 -1.87 -2.37
N ALA A 33 -9.97 -0.85 -2.08
CA ALA A 33 -10.42 0.54 -2.21
C ALA A 33 -9.25 1.40 -2.63
N SER A 34 -9.53 2.48 -3.35
CA SER A 34 -8.53 3.49 -3.66
C SER A 34 -8.84 4.76 -2.88
N VAL A 35 -7.79 5.45 -2.46
CA VAL A 35 -7.88 6.73 -1.76
C VAL A 35 -6.92 7.70 -2.41
N ALA A 36 -7.20 9.00 -2.29
CA ALA A 36 -6.36 10.03 -2.90
C ALA A 36 -5.97 11.12 -1.90
N SER A 37 -6.38 11.00 -0.65
CA SER A 37 -6.05 11.99 0.37
C SER A 37 -5.69 11.32 1.69
N VAL A 38 -4.95 12.06 2.51
CA VAL A 38 -4.57 11.60 3.84
C VAL A 38 -5.81 11.37 4.71
N THR A 39 -6.83 12.23 4.57
CA THR A 39 -8.08 12.08 5.32
C THR A 39 -8.78 10.75 4.98
N GLN A 40 -8.87 10.42 3.70
CA GLN A 40 -9.49 9.16 3.28
C GLN A 40 -8.69 7.96 3.81
N LEU A 41 -7.36 8.04 3.76
CA LEU A 41 -6.52 6.96 4.26
C LEU A 41 -6.70 6.79 5.77
N SER A 42 -6.75 7.89 6.51
CA SER A 42 -6.94 7.85 7.96
C SER A 42 -8.25 7.16 8.33
N THR A 43 -9.32 7.43 7.58
CA THR A 43 -10.60 6.77 7.78
C THR A 43 -10.49 5.27 7.56
N ARG A 44 -9.83 4.87 6.48
CA ARG A 44 -9.62 3.44 6.18
C ARG A 44 -8.79 2.75 7.26
N ALA A 45 -7.77 3.45 7.77
CA ALA A 45 -6.90 2.88 8.80
C ALA A 45 -7.64 2.53 10.08
N GLN A 46 -8.77 3.17 10.33
CA GLN A 46 -9.60 2.91 11.51
C GLN A 46 -10.60 1.76 11.30
N GLN A 47 -10.75 1.27 10.08
CA GLN A 47 -11.77 0.29 9.74
C GLN A 47 -11.29 -1.16 9.79
N GLY A 48 -10.01 -1.40 10.02
CA GLY A 48 -9.47 -2.74 10.12
C GLY A 48 -8.09 -2.87 9.51
N GLN A 49 -7.66 -4.10 9.33
CA GLN A 49 -6.35 -4.38 8.74
C GLN A 49 -6.30 -3.93 7.28
N MET A 50 -5.16 -3.44 6.87
CA MET A 50 -4.99 -3.03 5.49
C MET A 50 -3.60 -3.36 4.95
N ILE A 51 -3.55 -3.56 3.64
CA ILE A 51 -2.33 -3.65 2.86
C ILE A 51 -2.26 -2.34 2.07
N LEU A 52 -1.38 -1.44 2.49
CA LEU A 52 -1.26 -0.13 1.84
C LEU A 52 -0.28 -0.21 0.68
N CYS A 53 -0.71 0.28 -0.48
CA CYS A 53 0.14 0.48 -1.65
C CYS A 53 0.18 2.00 -1.91
N LEU A 54 1.31 2.62 -1.64
CA LEU A 54 1.46 4.06 -1.74
C LEU A 54 2.15 4.46 -3.04
N ASP A 55 1.43 5.20 -3.88
CA ASP A 55 1.97 5.83 -5.07
C ASP A 55 2.70 7.11 -4.66
N LEU A 56 4.03 7.10 -4.72
CA LEU A 56 4.85 8.25 -4.32
C LEU A 56 4.69 9.44 -5.25
N ALA A 57 4.08 9.26 -6.41
CA ALA A 57 3.75 10.36 -7.32
C ALA A 57 2.42 11.03 -6.97
N ALA A 58 1.64 10.47 -6.05
CA ALA A 58 0.37 11.05 -5.65
C ALA A 58 0.59 12.38 -4.91
N ALA A 59 -0.37 13.31 -5.08
CA ALA A 59 -0.24 14.67 -4.56
C ALA A 59 0.00 14.73 -3.04
N GLU A 60 -0.63 13.84 -2.28
CA GLU A 60 -0.47 13.80 -0.82
C GLU A 60 0.37 12.59 -0.38
N GLY A 61 1.19 12.06 -1.26
CA GLY A 61 1.92 10.83 -1.06
C GLY A 61 3.23 10.95 -0.26
N SER A 62 3.30 11.84 0.74
CA SER A 62 4.48 11.93 1.60
C SER A 62 4.61 10.70 2.48
N PRO A 63 5.67 9.89 2.30
CA PRO A 63 5.81 8.66 3.09
C PRO A 63 5.93 8.92 4.59
N ASP A 64 6.59 10.00 5.00
CA ASP A 64 6.70 10.34 6.42
C ASP A 64 5.34 10.62 7.06
N ALA A 65 4.52 11.45 6.39
CA ALA A 65 3.21 11.79 6.91
C ALA A 65 2.30 10.56 6.98
N ILE A 66 2.36 9.73 5.95
CA ILE A 66 1.52 8.53 5.88
C ILE A 66 1.93 7.50 6.91
N ALA A 67 3.24 7.31 7.13
CA ALA A 67 3.72 6.36 8.12
C ALA A 67 3.22 6.70 9.53
N LYS A 68 2.96 7.97 9.81
CA LYS A 68 2.50 8.42 11.12
C LYS A 68 1.02 8.17 11.37
N ILE A 69 0.23 7.98 10.34
CA ILE A 69 -1.23 7.86 10.48
C ILE A 69 -1.74 6.44 10.30
N ILE A 70 -0.88 5.49 9.94
CA ILE A 70 -1.28 4.09 9.80
C ILE A 70 -0.74 3.28 10.97
N PRO A 71 -1.43 2.16 11.32
CA PRO A 71 -0.93 1.28 12.38
C PRO A 71 0.44 0.69 12.06
N ALA A 72 1.22 0.42 13.09
CA ALA A 72 2.54 -0.18 12.91
C ALA A 72 2.49 -1.51 12.13
N ALA A 73 1.46 -2.32 12.36
CA ALA A 73 1.30 -3.57 11.63
C ALA A 73 1.11 -3.33 10.13
N ALA A 74 0.36 -2.27 9.77
CA ALA A 74 0.18 -1.91 8.36
C ALA A 74 1.49 -1.42 7.74
N LEU A 75 2.26 -0.62 8.47
CA LEU A 75 3.53 -0.12 7.96
C LEU A 75 4.50 -1.28 7.69
N ARG A 76 4.51 -2.29 8.54
CA ARG A 76 5.40 -3.45 8.39
C ARG A 76 5.11 -4.30 7.15
N CYS A 77 3.97 -4.08 6.49
CA CYS A 77 3.67 -4.77 5.23
C CYS A 77 3.33 -3.79 4.11
N ALA A 78 3.51 -2.50 4.33
CA ALA A 78 3.18 -1.47 3.34
C ALA A 78 4.18 -1.47 2.18
N ILE A 79 3.66 -1.18 1.01
CA ILE A 79 4.42 -1.13 -0.24
C ILE A 79 4.37 0.30 -0.76
N ALA A 80 5.53 0.90 -1.01
CA ALA A 80 5.61 2.20 -1.66
C ALA A 80 6.24 2.01 -3.04
N PHE A 81 5.80 2.76 -4.02
CA PHE A 81 6.36 2.66 -5.37
C PHE A 81 6.34 4.00 -6.06
N GLY A 82 7.25 4.17 -6.99
CA GLY A 82 7.34 5.39 -7.76
C GLY A 82 8.31 5.25 -8.92
N PRO A 83 8.39 6.26 -9.82
CA PRO A 83 9.34 6.23 -10.91
C PRO A 83 10.76 6.00 -10.39
N HIS A 84 11.51 5.13 -11.04
CA HIS A 84 12.85 4.76 -10.55
C HIS A 84 13.81 5.96 -10.53
N VAL A 85 13.53 7.01 -11.28
CA VAL A 85 14.34 8.23 -11.28
C VAL A 85 14.09 9.12 -10.07
N HIS A 86 13.01 8.90 -9.33
CA HIS A 86 12.68 9.68 -8.14
C HIS A 86 13.34 9.09 -6.89
N THR A 87 14.67 9.05 -6.91
CA THR A 87 15.43 8.38 -5.86
C THR A 87 15.19 8.96 -4.47
N ALA A 88 15.04 10.28 -4.36
CA ALA A 88 14.81 10.92 -3.07
C ALA A 88 13.49 10.46 -2.44
N LYS A 89 12.43 10.31 -3.24
CA LYS A 89 11.13 9.83 -2.74
C LYS A 89 11.19 8.37 -2.34
N LEU A 90 11.89 7.56 -3.12
CA LEU A 90 12.07 6.14 -2.78
C LEU A 90 12.86 5.98 -1.49
N ASP A 91 13.93 6.77 -1.32
CA ASP A 91 14.70 6.74 -0.09
C ASP A 91 13.89 7.23 1.11
N ALA A 92 13.09 8.26 0.93
CA ALA A 92 12.22 8.76 2.00
C ALA A 92 11.26 7.68 2.48
N ALA A 93 10.71 6.87 1.56
CA ALA A 93 9.84 5.77 1.92
C ALA A 93 10.57 4.70 2.72
N ARG A 94 11.82 4.37 2.32
CA ARG A 94 12.63 3.43 3.09
C ARG A 94 12.89 3.93 4.50
N HIS A 95 13.24 5.19 4.64
CA HIS A 95 13.52 5.80 5.95
C HIS A 95 12.25 5.88 6.81
N ALA A 96 11.10 6.04 6.19
CA ALA A 96 9.83 6.09 6.92
C ALA A 96 9.40 4.72 7.45
N GLY A 97 10.02 3.63 6.99
CA GLY A 97 9.75 2.29 7.51
C GLY A 97 8.87 1.42 6.62
N PHE A 98 8.63 1.83 5.38
CA PHE A 98 7.86 1.00 4.44
C PHE A 98 8.59 -0.31 4.20
N ALA A 99 7.85 -1.41 4.27
CA ALA A 99 8.43 -2.76 4.16
C ALA A 99 9.02 -3.03 2.79
N ARG A 100 8.35 -2.54 1.74
CA ARG A 100 8.78 -2.72 0.36
C ARG A 100 8.79 -1.37 -0.33
N VAL A 101 9.88 -1.07 -1.03
CA VAL A 101 9.97 0.16 -1.83
C VAL A 101 10.41 -0.27 -3.22
N LEU A 102 9.56 -0.05 -4.20
CA LEU A 102 9.72 -0.59 -5.55
C LEU A 102 9.68 0.54 -6.58
N SER A 103 10.26 0.28 -7.75
CA SER A 103 9.97 1.13 -8.90
C SER A 103 8.54 0.85 -9.35
N ARG A 104 7.95 1.82 -10.06
CA ARG A 104 6.60 1.64 -10.61
C ARG A 104 6.51 0.38 -11.47
N GLY A 105 7.51 0.14 -12.33
CA GLY A 105 7.54 -1.04 -13.17
C GLY A 105 7.58 -2.34 -12.38
N GLN A 106 8.39 -2.39 -11.34
CA GLN A 106 8.44 -3.57 -10.47
C GLN A 106 7.11 -3.81 -9.76
N PHE A 107 6.50 -2.74 -9.25
CA PHE A 107 5.20 -2.86 -8.60
C PHE A 107 4.15 -3.43 -9.53
N VAL A 108 4.04 -2.87 -10.74
CA VAL A 108 3.03 -3.32 -11.70
C VAL A 108 3.26 -4.76 -12.13
N SER A 109 4.52 -5.13 -12.40
CA SER A 109 4.84 -6.47 -12.90
C SER A 109 4.71 -7.55 -11.83
N LYS A 110 4.83 -7.18 -10.54
CA LYS A 110 4.80 -8.14 -9.42
C LYS A 110 3.64 -7.90 -8.47
N LEU A 111 2.62 -7.22 -8.94
CA LEU A 111 1.52 -6.74 -8.10
C LEU A 111 0.85 -7.87 -7.31
N ARG A 112 0.54 -8.99 -7.97
CA ARG A 112 -0.12 -10.13 -7.30
C ARG A 112 0.77 -10.75 -6.24
N GLU A 113 2.05 -10.93 -6.56
CA GLU A 113 3.00 -11.51 -5.62
C GLU A 113 3.20 -10.58 -4.41
N GLU A 114 3.29 -9.27 -4.64
CA GLU A 114 3.48 -8.31 -3.57
C GLU A 114 2.27 -8.27 -2.64
N ILE A 115 1.06 -8.28 -3.19
CA ILE A 115 -0.16 -8.30 -2.38
C ILE A 115 -0.25 -9.60 -1.58
N SER A 116 0.04 -10.73 -2.21
CA SER A 116 0.00 -12.03 -1.53
C SER A 116 1.03 -12.10 -0.40
N ALA A 117 2.23 -11.59 -0.64
CA ALA A 117 3.28 -11.57 0.38
C ALA A 117 2.89 -10.67 1.56
N ALA A 118 2.28 -9.52 1.29
CA ALA A 118 1.83 -8.61 2.34
C ALA A 118 0.70 -9.25 3.17
N ALA A 119 -0.23 -9.92 2.53
CA ALA A 119 -1.32 -10.62 3.21
C ALA A 119 -0.77 -11.72 4.12
N GLU A 120 0.21 -12.48 3.63
CA GLU A 120 0.86 -13.51 4.41
C GLU A 120 1.60 -12.93 5.62
N SER A 121 2.27 -11.80 5.43
CA SER A 121 2.98 -11.11 6.50
C SER A 121 2.02 -10.67 7.60
N LEU A 122 0.83 -10.18 7.25
CA LEU A 122 -0.18 -9.81 8.24
C LEU A 122 -0.68 -11.00 9.03
N ARG A 123 -0.86 -12.16 8.38
CA ARG A 123 -1.33 -13.37 9.05
C ARG A 123 -0.29 -13.93 10.02
N SER A 124 0.98 -13.89 9.64
CA SER A 124 2.03 -14.50 10.44
C SER A 124 2.70 -13.53 11.41
N GLY A 125 2.58 -12.23 11.17
CA GLY A 125 3.22 -11.21 11.98
C GLY A 125 2.38 -10.68 13.12
N SER A 126 1.24 -11.25 13.36
CA SER A 126 0.29 -10.80 14.39
C SER A 126 0.88 -10.69 15.78
#